data_613d7786f342b027a63f9275e66f1565
#
_entry.id   613d7786f342b027a63f9275e66f1565
#
_cell.length_a   1.000
_cell.length_b   1.000
_cell.length_c   1.000
_cell.angle_alpha   90.00
_cell.angle_beta   90.00
_cell.angle_gamma   90.00
#
_symmetry.space_group_name_H-M   'P 1'
#
loop_
_entity.id
_entity.type
_entity.pdbx_description
1 polymer ?
#
loop_
_entity_poly.entity_id
_entity_poly.type
_entity_poly.pdbx_seq_one_letter_code
_entity_poly.pdbx_strand_id
1 'polypeptide(L)' 'MNWHENLSEADNKAVTNYEVERSNALVDWAHGRISMAEAREIVARCNKAIQRIAEGAA' A
#
# COMPACT_ATOMS: atom_id res chain seq x y z
N MET A 1 6.66 12.86 -14.54
CA MET A 1 5.59 13.43 -13.72
C MET A 1 5.14 12.41 -12.69
N ASN A 2 4.95 12.83 -11.46
CA ASN A 2 4.52 11.92 -10.39
C ASN A 2 3.02 11.65 -10.53
N TRP A 3 2.63 10.39 -10.66
CA TRP A 3 1.23 9.99 -10.81
C TRP A 3 0.37 10.39 -9.58
N HIS A 4 1.00 10.60 -8.42
CA HIS A 4 0.30 11.07 -7.22
C HIS A 4 -0.39 12.42 -7.42
N GLU A 5 0.16 13.27 -8.28
CA GLU A 5 -0.39 14.59 -8.55
C GLU A 5 -1.71 14.54 -9.33
N ASN A 6 -1.98 13.42 -10.00
CA ASN A 6 -3.18 13.24 -10.79
C ASN A 6 -4.31 12.55 -10.03
N LEU A 7 -4.08 12.18 -8.78
CA LEU A 7 -5.08 11.50 -7.98
C LEU A 7 -6.11 12.47 -7.42
N SER A 8 -7.36 12.02 -7.37
CA SER A 8 -8.38 12.71 -6.60
C SER A 8 -8.00 12.67 -5.11
N GLU A 9 -8.62 13.53 -4.31
CA GLU A 9 -8.39 13.54 -2.87
C GLU A 9 -8.71 12.19 -2.24
N ALA A 10 -9.82 11.56 -2.67
CA ALA A 10 -10.23 10.24 -2.18
C ALA A 10 -9.21 9.17 -2.54
N ASP A 11 -8.71 9.16 -3.78
CA ASP A 11 -7.71 8.18 -4.23
C ASP A 11 -6.37 8.40 -3.51
N ASN A 12 -5.98 9.63 -3.33
CA ASN A 12 -4.74 9.97 -2.62
C ASN A 12 -4.79 9.46 -1.17
N LYS A 13 -5.93 9.64 -0.53
CA LYS A 13 -6.15 9.14 0.83
C LYS A 13 -6.10 7.62 0.87
N ALA A 14 -6.70 6.95 -0.11
CA ALA A 14 -6.68 5.49 -0.22
C ALA A 14 -5.25 4.97 -0.40
N VAL A 15 -4.46 5.59 -1.27
CA VAL A 15 -3.05 5.21 -1.48
C VAL A 15 -2.27 5.37 -0.18
N THR A 16 -2.44 6.49 0.51
CA THR A 16 -1.77 6.73 1.78
C THR A 16 -2.12 5.65 2.81
N ASN A 17 -3.38 5.26 2.90
CA ASN A 17 -3.82 4.22 3.82
C ASN A 17 -3.17 2.86 3.50
N TYR A 18 -3.07 2.50 2.22
CA TYR A 18 -2.39 1.27 1.81
C TYR A 18 -0.89 1.33 2.10
N GLU A 19 -0.25 2.47 1.89
CA GLU A 19 1.16 2.64 2.21
C GLU A 19 1.41 2.47 3.71
N VAL A 20 0.54 3.02 4.55
CA VAL A 20 0.62 2.88 6.01
C VAL A 20 0.41 1.42 6.41
N GLU A 21 -0.60 0.75 5.86
CA GLU A 21 -0.86 -0.66 6.14
C GLU A 21 0.34 -1.52 5.77
N ARG A 22 0.94 -1.27 4.61
CA ARG A 22 2.13 -1.98 4.15
C ARG A 22 3.30 -1.79 5.11
N SER A 23 3.56 -0.55 5.52
CA SER A 23 4.63 -0.24 6.46
C SER A 23 4.39 -0.92 7.81
N ASN A 24 3.16 -0.89 8.31
CA ASN A 24 2.81 -1.53 9.58
C ASN A 24 3.01 -3.03 9.53
N ALA A 25 2.71 -3.67 8.39
CA ALA A 25 2.93 -5.10 8.22
C ALA A 25 4.43 -5.44 8.32
N LEU A 26 5.29 -4.64 7.71
CA LEU A 26 6.73 -4.84 7.78
C LEU A 26 7.27 -4.64 9.20
N VAL A 27 6.75 -3.65 9.91
CA VAL A 27 7.11 -3.40 11.31
C VAL A 27 6.66 -4.58 12.18
N ASP A 28 5.43 -5.06 11.98
CA ASP A 28 4.89 -6.18 12.75
C ASP A 28 5.71 -7.47 12.50
N TRP A 29 6.11 -7.70 11.26
CA TRP A 29 6.99 -8.82 10.94
C TRP A 29 8.35 -8.66 11.62
N ALA A 30 8.94 -7.49 11.57
CA ALA A 30 10.25 -7.23 12.20
C ALA A 30 10.19 -7.46 13.72
N HIS A 31 9.04 -7.23 14.35
CA HIS A 31 8.83 -7.45 15.78
C HIS A 31 8.31 -8.86 16.12
N GLY A 32 8.17 -9.71 15.12
CA GLY A 32 7.71 -11.09 15.33
C GLY A 32 6.23 -11.24 15.60
N ARG A 33 5.42 -10.22 15.29
CA ARG A 33 3.97 -10.28 15.54
C ARG A 33 3.23 -11.06 14.46
N ILE A 34 3.76 -11.06 13.24
CA ILE A 34 3.20 -11.81 12.12
C ILE A 34 4.33 -12.58 11.42
N SER A 35 3.96 -13.61 10.68
CA SER A 35 4.92 -14.41 9.92
C SER A 35 5.37 -13.68 8.65
N MET A 36 6.47 -14.13 8.06
CA MET A 36 6.92 -13.61 6.77
C MET A 36 5.87 -13.83 5.69
N ALA A 37 5.19 -14.97 5.70
CA ALA A 37 4.15 -15.28 4.72
C ALA A 37 2.99 -14.28 4.83
N GLU A 38 2.56 -13.97 6.06
CA GLU A 38 1.51 -12.98 6.31
C GLU A 38 1.94 -11.59 5.87
N ALA A 39 3.17 -11.19 6.18
CA ALA A 39 3.69 -9.89 5.78
C ALA A 39 3.73 -9.75 4.26
N ARG A 40 4.22 -10.78 3.56
CA ARG A 40 4.27 -10.80 2.10
C ARG A 40 2.88 -10.66 1.48
N GLU A 41 1.91 -11.34 2.04
CA GLU A 41 0.53 -11.29 1.56
C GLU A 41 -0.07 -9.90 1.70
N ILE A 42 0.15 -9.26 2.85
CA ILE A 42 -0.32 -7.90 3.08
C ILE A 42 0.36 -6.92 2.13
N VAL A 43 1.68 -7.01 1.99
CA VAL A 43 2.44 -6.14 1.09
C VAL A 43 1.99 -6.31 -0.36
N ALA A 44 1.79 -7.54 -0.82
CA ALA A 44 1.34 -7.81 -2.18
C ALA A 44 -0.05 -7.23 -2.44
N ARG A 45 -0.96 -7.38 -1.48
CA ARG A 45 -2.31 -6.82 -1.59
C ARG A 45 -2.29 -5.30 -1.66
N CYS A 46 -1.50 -4.66 -0.80
CA CYS A 46 -1.37 -3.21 -0.79
C CYS A 46 -0.76 -2.69 -2.10
N ASN A 47 0.30 -3.33 -2.57
CA ASN A 47 0.95 -2.94 -3.82
C ASN A 47 -0.01 -3.07 -5.01
N LYS A 48 -0.79 -4.13 -5.05
CA LYS A 48 -1.77 -4.34 -6.12
C LYS A 48 -2.86 -3.27 -6.10
N ALA A 49 -3.34 -2.93 -4.92
CA ALA A 49 -4.37 -1.89 -4.75
C ALA A 49 -3.82 -0.51 -5.19
N ILE A 50 -2.60 -0.19 -4.77
CA ILE A 50 -1.95 1.07 -5.16
C ILE A 50 -1.75 1.12 -6.69
N GLN A 51 -1.31 0.02 -7.28
CA GLN A 51 -1.11 -0.07 -8.71
C GLN A 51 -2.41 0.19 -9.49
N ARG A 52 -3.51 -0.38 -9.04
CA ARG A 52 -4.83 -0.17 -9.68
C ARG A 52 -5.24 1.30 -9.64
N ILE A 53 -5.01 1.96 -8.51
CA ILE A 53 -5.32 3.38 -8.37
C ILE A 53 -4.43 4.20 -9.30
N ALA A 54 -3.13 3.89 -9.35
CA ALA A 54 -2.18 4.57 -10.23
C ALA A 54 -2.55 4.40 -11.70
N GLU A 55 -2.95 3.21 -12.11
CA GLU A 55 -3.37 2.93 -13.48
C GLU A 55 -4.62 3.72 -13.84
N GLY A 56 -5.55 3.85 -12.91
CA GLY A 56 -6.76 4.64 -13.13
C GLY A 56 -6.50 6.13 -13.21
N ALA A 57 -5.41 6.61 -12.62
CA ALA A 57 -5.00 8.01 -12.65
C ALA A 57 -4.17 8.38 -13.89
N ALA A 58 -3.62 7.39 -14.57
CA ALA A 58 -2.82 7.61 -15.79
C ALA A 58 -3.69 7.90 -17.05
#